data_79948cad0d48d55db003ce0fe1b70bb1
#
_entry.id   79948cad0d48d55db003ce0fe1b70bb1
#
_cell.length_a   1.000
_cell.length_b   1.000
_cell.length_c   1.000
_cell.angle_alpha   90.00
_cell.angle_beta   90.00
_cell.angle_gamma   90.00
#
_symmetry.space_group_name_H-M   'P 1'
#
loop_
_entity.id
_entity.type
_entity.pdbx_description
1 polymer ?
#
loop_
_entity_poly.entity_id
_entity_poly.type
_entity_poly.pdbx_seq_one_letter_code
_entity_poly.pdbx_strand_id
1 'polypeptide(L)'
;MDVEQSELRLATVASAIADPARARMLCCLLDGRARTATELAVVAQKSPSTASSHFQKLLEQGLVTLISQGKHRYFQLASADVAKALEGLLSITSFEVPAFKPSTPCRLRHARTCYDHLAGEVGVMLHDALLVGEWMNQEKGGYGLTPKGITQLAQMGIDLTSDTQARRRFAFPCLDWSQRCAHVGGTLGAALLDHMVQDKWFVRALDSRALTVTAKGRKRLASAFDIQLGA
;
A
#
# COMPACT_ATOMS: atom_id res chain seq x y z
N MET A 1 -18.76 -8.49 24.23
CA MET A 1 -18.55 -9.32 23.02
C MET A 1 -17.80 -10.56 23.48
N ASP A 2 -18.39 -11.73 23.26
CA ASP A 2 -17.87 -12.99 23.82
C ASP A 2 -16.51 -13.32 23.15
N VAL A 3 -15.52 -13.66 23.92
CA VAL A 3 -14.13 -13.93 23.46
C VAL A 3 -14.13 -15.07 22.45
N GLU A 4 -14.87 -16.14 22.75
CA GLU A 4 -15.03 -17.32 21.88
C GLU A 4 -15.59 -16.95 20.49
N GLN A 5 -16.55 -16.03 20.44
CA GLN A 5 -17.14 -15.58 19.17
C GLN A 5 -16.13 -14.74 18.34
N SER A 6 -15.22 -14.01 18.99
CA SER A 6 -14.18 -13.24 18.32
C SER A 6 -13.10 -14.17 17.70
N GLU A 7 -12.74 -15.23 18.38
CA GLU A 7 -11.77 -16.23 17.89
C GLU A 7 -12.32 -16.99 16.67
N LEU A 8 -13.58 -17.41 16.71
CA LEU A 8 -14.23 -18.07 15.58
C LEU A 8 -14.32 -17.13 14.34
N ARG A 9 -14.61 -15.85 14.55
CA ARG A 9 -14.60 -14.87 13.46
C ARG A 9 -13.23 -14.68 12.87
N LEU A 10 -12.18 -14.62 13.71
CA LEU A 10 -10.80 -14.54 13.23
C LEU A 10 -10.44 -15.75 12.38
N ALA A 11 -10.76 -16.97 12.82
CA ALA A 11 -10.53 -18.20 12.06
C ALA A 11 -11.27 -18.20 10.71
N THR A 12 -12.50 -17.67 10.67
CA THR A 12 -13.30 -17.59 9.46
C THR A 12 -12.69 -16.62 8.44
N VAL A 13 -12.23 -15.44 8.89
CA VAL A 13 -11.53 -14.46 8.05
C VAL A 13 -10.19 -15.03 7.56
N ALA A 14 -9.42 -15.67 8.44
CA ALA A 14 -8.16 -16.31 8.08
C ALA A 14 -8.36 -17.40 7.01
N SER A 15 -9.41 -18.23 7.14
CA SER A 15 -9.79 -19.22 6.13
C SER A 15 -10.15 -18.58 4.77
N ALA A 16 -10.76 -17.41 4.77
CA ALA A 16 -11.03 -16.70 3.52
C ALA A 16 -9.74 -16.21 2.83
N ILE A 17 -8.72 -15.84 3.58
CA ILE A 17 -7.42 -15.39 3.06
C ILE A 17 -6.54 -16.57 2.62
N ALA A 18 -6.62 -17.71 3.27
CA ALA A 18 -5.71 -18.85 3.12
C ALA A 18 -5.69 -19.50 1.71
N ASP A 19 -6.67 -19.22 0.85
CA ASP A 19 -6.69 -19.73 -0.53
C ASP A 19 -5.74 -18.90 -1.43
N PRO A 20 -4.85 -19.54 -2.22
CA PRO A 20 -3.88 -18.81 -3.03
C PRO A 20 -4.48 -17.87 -4.07
N ALA A 21 -5.64 -18.20 -4.64
CA ALA A 21 -6.30 -17.32 -5.62
C ALA A 21 -6.88 -16.08 -4.94
N ARG A 22 -7.54 -16.24 -3.78
CA ARG A 22 -8.06 -15.12 -3.00
C ARG A 22 -6.95 -14.24 -2.45
N ALA A 23 -5.85 -14.83 -1.98
CA ALA A 23 -4.67 -14.08 -1.55
C ALA A 23 -4.11 -13.20 -2.69
N ARG A 24 -4.00 -13.74 -3.92
CA ARG A 24 -3.58 -12.95 -5.09
C ARG A 24 -4.54 -11.81 -5.41
N MET A 25 -5.85 -12.04 -5.36
CA MET A 25 -6.87 -11.02 -5.58
C MET A 25 -6.74 -9.88 -4.54
N LEU A 26 -6.62 -10.22 -3.27
CA LEU A 26 -6.46 -9.25 -2.18
C LEU A 26 -5.16 -8.45 -2.30
N CYS A 27 -4.04 -9.12 -2.57
CA CYS A 27 -2.75 -8.45 -2.78
C CYS A 27 -2.77 -7.52 -4.00
N CYS A 28 -3.52 -7.86 -5.06
CA CYS A 28 -3.69 -7.00 -6.23
C CYS A 28 -4.45 -5.71 -5.88
N LEU A 29 -5.36 -5.76 -4.91
CA LEU A 29 -6.16 -4.61 -4.48
C LEU A 29 -5.46 -3.70 -3.45
N LEU A 30 -4.28 -4.08 -2.97
CA LEU A 30 -3.49 -3.26 -2.02
C LEU A 30 -2.97 -1.94 -2.61
N ASP A 31 -3.08 -1.75 -3.93
CA ASP A 31 -2.78 -0.46 -4.56
C ASP A 31 -3.89 0.60 -4.41
N GLY A 32 -4.98 0.23 -3.72
CA GLY A 32 -6.13 1.10 -3.46
C GLY A 32 -7.06 1.29 -4.66
N ARG A 33 -6.83 0.59 -5.79
CA ARG A 33 -7.66 0.70 -6.99
C ARG A 33 -8.75 -0.36 -7.02
N ALA A 34 -9.94 0.04 -7.42
CA ALA A 34 -11.00 -0.89 -7.75
C ALA A 34 -10.68 -1.62 -9.07
N ARG A 35 -10.94 -2.93 -9.13
CA ARG A 35 -10.68 -3.77 -10.28
C ARG A 35 -11.91 -4.57 -10.66
N THR A 36 -12.05 -4.82 -11.96
CA THR A 36 -13.15 -5.65 -12.46
C THR A 36 -12.97 -7.12 -12.08
N ALA A 37 -14.07 -7.88 -12.07
CA ALA A 37 -14.03 -9.33 -11.86
C ALA A 37 -13.10 -10.04 -12.85
N THR A 38 -13.07 -9.59 -14.11
CA THR A 38 -12.21 -10.17 -15.15
C THR A 38 -10.72 -9.94 -14.86
N GLU A 39 -10.33 -8.72 -14.48
CA GLU A 39 -8.94 -8.40 -14.12
C GLU A 39 -8.46 -9.25 -12.95
N LEU A 40 -9.28 -9.36 -11.89
CA LEU A 40 -8.93 -10.17 -10.72
C LEU A 40 -8.92 -11.68 -11.02
N ALA A 41 -9.78 -12.16 -11.92
CA ALA A 41 -9.77 -13.56 -12.36
C ALA A 41 -8.45 -13.90 -13.11
N VAL A 42 -7.97 -13.00 -13.96
CA VAL A 42 -6.68 -13.13 -14.66
C VAL A 42 -5.53 -13.15 -13.65
N VAL A 43 -5.49 -12.20 -12.71
CA VAL A 43 -4.46 -12.14 -11.65
C VAL A 43 -4.44 -13.42 -10.81
N ALA A 44 -5.60 -13.97 -10.50
CA ALA A 44 -5.74 -15.21 -9.74
C ALA A 44 -5.51 -16.48 -10.56
N GLN A 45 -5.35 -16.35 -11.88
CA GLN A 45 -5.24 -17.48 -12.81
C GLN A 45 -6.43 -18.46 -12.69
N LYS A 46 -7.64 -17.91 -12.63
CA LYS A 46 -8.88 -18.66 -12.53
C LYS A 46 -9.85 -18.32 -13.65
N SER A 47 -10.71 -19.28 -14.00
CA SER A 47 -11.82 -19.02 -14.90
C SER A 47 -12.82 -18.02 -14.26
N PRO A 48 -13.58 -17.26 -15.05
CA PRO A 48 -14.58 -16.34 -14.52
C PRO A 48 -15.59 -17.00 -13.59
N SER A 49 -16.01 -18.24 -13.88
CA SER A 49 -16.93 -19.01 -13.04
C SER A 49 -16.32 -19.36 -11.68
N THR A 50 -15.08 -19.83 -11.65
CA THR A 50 -14.34 -20.11 -10.41
C THR A 50 -14.07 -18.83 -9.62
N ALA A 51 -13.72 -17.73 -10.30
CA ALA A 51 -13.47 -16.46 -9.65
C ALA A 51 -14.72 -15.92 -8.93
N SER A 52 -15.91 -16.17 -9.46
CA SER A 52 -17.16 -15.72 -8.82
C SER A 52 -17.36 -16.29 -7.41
N SER A 53 -17.05 -17.56 -7.17
CA SER A 53 -17.14 -18.17 -5.83
C SER A 53 -16.09 -17.57 -4.87
N HIS A 54 -14.90 -17.23 -5.37
CA HIS A 54 -13.88 -16.54 -4.58
C HIS A 54 -14.33 -15.13 -4.20
N PHE A 55 -14.92 -14.36 -5.13
CA PHE A 55 -15.46 -13.02 -4.83
C PHE A 55 -16.57 -13.07 -3.80
N GLN A 56 -17.50 -14.01 -3.94
CA GLN A 56 -18.59 -14.17 -2.98
C GLN A 56 -18.01 -14.38 -1.58
N LYS A 57 -17.05 -15.29 -1.40
CA LYS A 57 -16.44 -15.56 -0.10
C LYS A 57 -15.70 -14.33 0.48
N LEU A 58 -15.04 -13.54 -0.36
CA LEU A 58 -14.38 -12.31 0.08
C LEU A 58 -15.38 -11.22 0.49
N LEU A 59 -16.52 -11.11 -0.22
CA LEU A 59 -17.62 -10.20 0.13
C LEU A 59 -18.28 -10.60 1.44
N GLU A 60 -18.62 -11.89 1.61
CA GLU A 60 -19.25 -12.42 2.82
C GLU A 60 -18.43 -12.17 4.08
N GLN A 61 -17.10 -12.19 3.95
CA GLN A 61 -16.18 -11.93 5.07
C GLN A 61 -15.80 -10.44 5.21
N GLY A 62 -16.40 -9.55 4.42
CA GLY A 62 -16.14 -8.13 4.50
C GLY A 62 -14.70 -7.73 4.16
N LEU A 63 -13.97 -8.57 3.38
CA LEU A 63 -12.61 -8.27 2.94
C LEU A 63 -12.57 -7.38 1.71
N VAL A 64 -13.60 -7.44 0.89
CA VAL A 64 -13.77 -6.59 -0.29
C VAL A 64 -15.18 -5.99 -0.32
N THR A 65 -15.32 -4.88 -1.03
CA THR A 65 -16.63 -4.29 -1.38
C THR A 65 -16.80 -4.29 -2.89
N LEU A 66 -18.07 -4.29 -3.32
CA LEU A 66 -18.50 -4.24 -4.71
C LEU A 66 -19.00 -2.83 -5.05
N ILE A 67 -18.42 -2.22 -6.07
CA ILE A 67 -18.89 -0.97 -6.66
C ILE A 67 -19.50 -1.28 -8.03
N SER A 68 -20.73 -0.87 -8.25
CA SER A 68 -21.40 -0.99 -9.54
C SER A 68 -21.38 0.34 -10.27
N GLN A 69 -20.88 0.34 -11.51
CA GLN A 69 -20.88 1.52 -12.39
C GLN A 69 -21.42 1.12 -13.77
N GLY A 70 -22.65 1.44 -14.03
CA GLY A 70 -23.34 0.99 -15.24
C GLY A 70 -23.39 -0.54 -15.32
N LYS A 71 -22.80 -1.11 -16.38
CA LYS A 71 -22.71 -2.58 -16.58
C LYS A 71 -21.51 -3.22 -15.90
N HIS A 72 -20.62 -2.43 -15.32
CA HIS A 72 -19.35 -2.89 -14.76
C HIS A 72 -19.45 -3.06 -13.25
N ARG A 73 -18.82 -4.13 -12.77
CA ARG A 73 -18.69 -4.46 -11.35
C ARG A 73 -17.21 -4.38 -10.99
N TYR A 74 -16.90 -3.55 -10.01
CA TYR A 74 -15.54 -3.34 -9.52
C TYR A 74 -15.45 -3.79 -8.07
N PHE A 75 -14.36 -4.45 -7.72
CA PHE A 75 -14.03 -4.85 -6.37
C PHE A 75 -12.89 -3.98 -5.84
N GLN A 76 -12.96 -3.61 -4.58
CA GLN A 76 -11.89 -2.94 -3.85
C GLN A 76 -11.80 -3.52 -2.44
N LEU A 77 -10.70 -3.28 -1.72
CA LEU A 77 -10.62 -3.64 -0.30
C LEU A 77 -11.69 -2.89 0.49
N ALA A 78 -12.29 -3.58 1.45
CA ALA A 78 -13.43 -3.05 2.20
C ALA A 78 -13.05 -1.86 3.09
N SER A 79 -11.80 -1.82 3.59
CA SER A 79 -11.32 -0.74 4.46
C SER A 79 -9.80 -0.67 4.50
N ALA A 80 -9.28 0.46 5.03
CA ALA A 80 -7.87 0.62 5.34
C ALA A 80 -7.38 -0.40 6.40
N ASP A 81 -8.25 -0.88 7.28
CA ASP A 81 -7.85 -1.86 8.30
C ASP A 81 -7.65 -3.24 7.69
N VAL A 82 -8.44 -3.61 6.66
CA VAL A 82 -8.19 -4.82 5.86
C VAL A 82 -6.83 -4.71 5.16
N ALA A 83 -6.51 -3.56 4.57
CA ALA A 83 -5.22 -3.34 3.92
C ALA A 83 -4.06 -3.50 4.91
N LYS A 84 -4.15 -2.89 6.10
CA LYS A 84 -3.13 -3.01 7.18
C LYS A 84 -2.96 -4.45 7.64
N ALA A 85 -4.07 -5.19 7.83
CA ALA A 85 -4.01 -6.59 8.23
C ALA A 85 -3.29 -7.44 7.18
N LEU A 86 -3.60 -7.26 5.90
CA LEU A 86 -2.94 -7.95 4.80
C LEU A 86 -1.44 -7.62 4.70
N GLU A 87 -1.04 -6.35 4.86
CA GLU A 87 0.37 -5.95 4.89
C GLU A 87 1.07 -6.54 6.14
N GLY A 88 0.40 -6.60 7.29
CA GLY A 88 0.89 -7.26 8.49
C GLY A 88 1.13 -8.77 8.26
N LEU A 89 0.20 -9.47 7.63
CA LEU A 89 0.37 -10.87 7.25
C LEU A 89 1.52 -11.05 6.25
N LEU A 90 1.64 -10.18 5.25
CA LEU A 90 2.76 -10.20 4.31
C LEU A 90 4.10 -9.96 5.00
N SER A 91 4.15 -9.19 6.08
CA SER A 91 5.37 -8.99 6.86
C SER A 91 5.83 -10.27 7.57
N ILE A 92 4.89 -11.10 8.02
CA ILE A 92 5.20 -12.37 8.70
C ILE A 92 5.77 -13.41 7.72
N THR A 93 5.23 -13.47 6.48
CA THR A 93 5.65 -14.47 5.48
C THR A 93 7.10 -14.31 5.02
N SER A 94 7.72 -13.21 5.35
CA SER A 94 9.12 -12.93 5.00
C SER A 94 10.10 -13.30 6.12
N PHE A 95 9.69 -13.88 7.24
CA PHE A 95 10.53 -14.02 8.44
C PHE A 95 11.48 -15.20 8.43
N GLU A 96 11.36 -16.15 7.54
CA GLU A 96 12.30 -17.27 7.53
C GLU A 96 12.66 -17.70 6.11
N VAL A 97 13.87 -17.42 5.67
CA VAL A 97 14.87 -18.35 5.07
C VAL A 97 16.10 -17.54 4.64
N PRO A 98 17.30 -17.80 5.18
CA PRO A 98 18.54 -17.06 4.85
C PRO A 98 19.04 -17.23 3.41
N ALA A 99 18.45 -18.11 2.61
CA ALA A 99 18.88 -18.42 1.24
C ALA A 99 17.77 -18.26 0.18
N PHE A 100 16.59 -17.77 0.56
CA PHE A 100 15.48 -17.62 -0.37
C PHE A 100 15.63 -16.35 -1.20
N LYS A 101 15.87 -16.50 -2.51
CA LYS A 101 15.65 -15.40 -3.47
C LYS A 101 14.14 -15.19 -3.51
N PRO A 102 13.61 -14.02 -3.07
CA PRO A 102 12.17 -13.78 -3.06
C PRO A 102 11.65 -13.97 -4.49
N SER A 103 10.61 -14.76 -4.67
CA SER A 103 9.88 -14.87 -5.93
C SER A 103 9.14 -13.58 -6.29
N THR A 104 9.16 -12.61 -5.39
CA THR A 104 8.61 -11.26 -5.60
C THR A 104 9.35 -10.57 -6.73
N PRO A 105 8.65 -10.15 -7.78
CA PRO A 105 9.27 -9.42 -8.89
C PRO A 105 10.08 -8.22 -8.41
N CYS A 106 11.28 -8.01 -8.97
CA CYS A 106 12.16 -6.89 -8.59
C CYS A 106 11.42 -5.54 -8.62
N ARG A 107 10.52 -5.34 -9.60
CA ARG A 107 9.69 -4.14 -9.72
C ARG A 107 8.85 -3.84 -8.46
N LEU A 108 8.31 -4.89 -7.79
CA LEU A 108 7.54 -4.73 -6.55
C LEU A 108 8.42 -4.46 -5.33
N ARG A 109 9.65 -4.96 -5.32
CA ARG A 109 10.61 -4.69 -4.25
C ARG A 109 11.17 -3.28 -4.34
N HIS A 110 11.40 -2.80 -5.57
CA HIS A 110 11.97 -1.48 -5.81
C HIS A 110 11.02 -0.35 -5.43
N ALA A 111 9.83 -0.30 -6.05
CA ALA A 111 8.82 0.69 -5.72
C ALA A 111 7.40 0.13 -5.97
N ARG A 112 6.51 0.31 -5.02
CA ARG A 112 5.12 -0.10 -5.10
C ARG A 112 4.23 0.79 -4.24
N THR A 113 2.92 0.62 -4.39
CA THR A 113 1.97 1.15 -3.42
C THR A 113 1.75 0.15 -2.29
N CYS A 114 1.68 0.64 -1.05
CA CYS A 114 1.14 -0.03 0.11
C CYS A 114 -0.19 0.63 0.41
N TYR A 115 -1.27 0.07 -0.12
CA TYR A 115 -2.59 0.69 -0.18
C TYR A 115 -2.56 2.04 -0.92
N ASP A 116 -2.33 3.16 -0.23
CA ASP A 116 -2.37 4.52 -0.77
C ASP A 116 -1.06 5.31 -0.61
N HIS A 117 -0.02 4.73 -0.08
CA HIS A 117 1.28 5.37 0.14
C HIS A 117 2.43 4.58 -0.48
N LEU A 118 3.59 5.23 -0.65
CA LEU A 118 4.78 4.67 -1.29
C LEU A 118 5.47 3.65 -0.40
N ALA A 119 5.81 2.51 -0.95
CA ALA A 119 6.50 1.40 -0.29
C ALA A 119 7.58 0.78 -1.21
N GLY A 120 8.27 -0.23 -0.70
CA GLY A 120 9.45 -0.82 -1.32
C GLY A 120 10.70 -0.03 -0.97
N GLU A 121 11.79 -0.34 -1.64
CA GLU A 121 13.10 0.29 -1.41
C GLU A 121 13.02 1.82 -1.47
N VAL A 122 12.37 2.37 -2.49
CA VAL A 122 12.21 3.83 -2.64
C VAL A 122 11.33 4.42 -1.54
N GLY A 123 10.32 3.69 -1.06
CA GLY A 123 9.48 4.13 0.07
C GLY A 123 10.25 4.20 1.39
N VAL A 124 11.14 3.23 1.64
CA VAL A 124 12.02 3.22 2.81
C VAL A 124 13.06 4.35 2.70
N MET A 125 13.69 4.51 1.52
CA MET A 125 14.64 5.62 1.30
C MET A 125 13.98 6.99 1.52
N LEU A 126 12.72 7.18 1.08
CA LEU A 126 11.97 8.40 1.31
C LEU A 126 11.69 8.63 2.80
N HIS A 127 11.30 7.59 3.52
CA HIS A 127 11.09 7.65 4.97
C HIS A 127 12.36 8.12 5.69
N ASP A 128 13.50 7.49 5.39
CA ASP A 128 14.78 7.81 6.02
C ASP A 128 15.24 9.24 5.65
N ALA A 129 15.06 9.64 4.39
CA ALA A 129 15.37 10.99 3.93
C ALA A 129 14.54 12.07 4.65
N LEU A 130 13.25 11.82 4.91
CA LEU A 130 12.40 12.73 5.65
C LEU A 130 12.81 12.89 7.11
N LEU A 131 13.31 11.82 7.74
CA LEU A 131 13.85 11.86 9.10
C LEU A 131 15.21 12.54 9.15
N VAL A 132 16.15 12.11 8.31
CA VAL A 132 17.52 12.67 8.25
C VAL A 132 17.50 14.15 7.83
N GLY A 133 16.61 14.48 6.89
CA GLY A 133 16.41 15.86 6.44
C GLY A 133 15.67 16.74 7.45
N GLU A 134 15.23 16.17 8.57
CA GLU A 134 14.44 16.86 9.61
C GLU A 134 13.12 17.46 9.07
N TRP A 135 12.48 16.78 8.09
CA TRP A 135 11.15 17.19 7.65
C TRP A 135 10.06 16.62 8.56
N MET A 136 10.31 15.47 9.15
CA MET A 136 9.46 14.87 10.17
C MET A 136 10.26 14.41 11.37
N ASN A 137 9.61 14.31 12.52
CA ASN A 137 10.16 13.80 13.78
C ASN A 137 9.26 12.68 14.33
N GLN A 138 9.84 11.88 15.23
CA GLN A 138 9.06 10.89 15.96
C GLN A 138 8.19 11.56 17.02
N GLU A 139 6.92 11.14 17.07
CA GLU A 139 5.95 11.55 18.09
C GLU A 139 5.28 10.33 18.71
N LYS A 140 4.55 10.54 19.84
CA LYS A 140 3.82 9.46 20.49
C LYS A 140 2.76 8.89 19.54
N GLY A 141 3.05 7.69 19.04
CA GLY A 141 2.15 6.95 18.15
C GLY A 141 2.36 7.18 16.65
N GLY A 142 3.41 7.89 16.21
CA GLY A 142 3.68 8.09 14.78
C GLY A 142 4.75 9.14 14.51
N TYR A 143 4.47 9.97 13.53
CA TYR A 143 5.34 11.07 13.11
C TYR A 143 4.56 12.38 13.07
N GLY A 144 5.24 13.48 13.39
CA GLY A 144 4.80 14.85 13.17
C GLY A 144 5.69 15.57 12.16
N LEU A 145 5.19 16.64 11.55
CA LEU A 145 6.00 17.51 10.69
C LEU A 145 6.72 18.56 11.52
N THR A 146 7.96 18.79 11.18
CA THR A 146 8.72 19.94 11.71
C THR A 146 8.32 21.23 10.94
N PRO A 147 8.63 22.42 11.46
CA PRO A 147 8.46 23.67 10.70
C PRO A 147 9.17 23.65 9.36
N LYS A 148 10.35 23.01 9.27
CA LYS A 148 11.09 22.79 8.04
C LYS A 148 10.30 21.91 7.06
N GLY A 149 9.76 20.78 7.56
CA GLY A 149 8.96 19.87 6.74
C GLY A 149 7.71 20.53 6.17
N ILE A 150 6.99 21.31 6.99
CA ILE A 150 5.83 22.08 6.53
C ILE A 150 6.21 23.03 5.40
N THR A 151 7.29 23.78 5.56
CA THR A 151 7.76 24.73 4.55
C THR A 151 8.16 24.04 3.25
N GLN A 152 8.90 22.92 3.34
CA GLN A 152 9.38 22.18 2.18
C GLN A 152 8.22 21.52 1.41
N LEU A 153 7.26 20.92 2.12
CA LEU A 153 6.07 20.32 1.50
C LEU A 153 5.20 21.38 0.81
N ALA A 154 5.01 22.54 1.44
CA ALA A 154 4.29 23.66 0.83
C ALA A 154 4.97 24.16 -0.45
N GLN A 155 6.31 24.26 -0.47
CA GLN A 155 7.08 24.61 -1.67
C GLN A 155 6.92 23.58 -2.81
N MET A 156 6.68 22.32 -2.47
CA MET A 156 6.36 21.28 -3.43
C MET A 156 4.89 21.30 -3.89
N GLY A 157 4.05 22.14 -3.30
CA GLY A 157 2.62 22.19 -3.59
C GLY A 157 1.81 21.12 -2.85
N ILE A 158 2.35 20.53 -1.79
CA ILE A 158 1.65 19.56 -0.95
C ILE A 158 1.05 20.31 0.24
N ASP A 159 -0.26 20.55 0.18
CA ASP A 159 -1.02 21.14 1.27
C ASP A 159 -1.69 20.06 2.11
N LEU A 160 -1.29 19.97 3.39
CA LEU A 160 -1.83 19.02 4.36
C LEU A 160 -2.85 19.66 5.31
N THR A 161 -3.13 20.95 5.16
CA THR A 161 -4.04 21.70 6.06
C THR A 161 -5.50 21.41 5.76
N SER A 162 -5.82 20.95 4.54
CA SER A 162 -7.18 20.73 4.05
C SER A 162 -7.75 19.34 4.37
N ASP A 163 -6.94 18.38 4.91
CA ASP A 163 -7.40 17.02 5.15
C ASP A 163 -8.13 16.92 6.50
N THR A 164 -9.41 17.25 6.48
CA THR A 164 -10.35 17.21 7.63
C THR A 164 -10.83 15.79 7.95
N GLN A 165 -10.21 14.72 7.46
CA GLN A 165 -10.57 13.36 7.83
C GLN A 165 -10.10 13.05 9.27
N ALA A 166 -10.83 13.56 10.24
CA ALA A 166 -10.58 13.46 11.69
C ALA A 166 -10.37 12.03 12.25
N ARG A 167 -10.53 10.99 11.43
CA ARG A 167 -10.36 9.57 11.80
C ARG A 167 -9.08 8.94 11.28
N ARG A 168 -8.34 9.62 10.41
CA ARG A 168 -7.12 9.05 9.81
C ARG A 168 -5.88 9.51 10.58
N ARG A 169 -4.97 8.57 10.86
CA ARG A 169 -3.66 8.92 11.45
C ARG A 169 -2.88 9.79 10.47
N PHE A 170 -2.29 10.87 10.98
CA PHE A 170 -1.54 11.81 10.17
C PHE A 170 -0.33 11.15 9.49
N ALA A 171 0.58 10.58 10.27
CA ALA A 171 1.72 9.83 9.76
C ALA A 171 2.14 8.75 10.76
N PHE A 172 2.58 7.59 10.27
CA PHE A 172 3.02 6.48 11.11
C PHE A 172 4.01 5.58 10.37
N PRO A 173 4.91 4.88 11.11
CA PRO A 173 5.76 3.85 10.53
C PRO A 173 4.90 2.67 10.07
N CYS A 174 4.91 2.38 8.76
CA CYS A 174 4.32 1.20 8.18
C CYS A 174 5.47 0.26 7.80
N LEU A 175 5.49 -0.97 8.33
CA LEU A 175 6.58 -1.91 8.08
C LEU A 175 6.54 -2.40 6.62
N ASP A 176 7.64 -2.17 5.89
CA ASP A 176 7.80 -2.75 4.56
C ASP A 176 8.16 -4.23 4.66
N TRP A 177 7.30 -5.10 4.14
CA TRP A 177 7.49 -6.55 4.20
C TRP A 177 8.70 -7.04 3.39
N SER A 178 9.13 -6.28 2.37
CA SER A 178 10.27 -6.66 1.52
C SER A 178 11.61 -6.11 2.01
N GLN A 179 11.59 -4.93 2.63
CA GLN A 179 12.79 -4.24 3.13
C GLN A 179 13.01 -4.42 4.64
N ARG A 180 11.99 -4.83 5.38
CA ARG A 180 12.01 -4.98 6.85
C ARG A 180 12.29 -3.68 7.59
N CYS A 181 12.06 -2.55 6.94
CA CYS A 181 12.22 -1.20 7.45
C CYS A 181 10.90 -0.45 7.34
N ALA A 182 10.78 0.66 8.05
CA ALA A 182 9.59 1.49 7.99
C ALA A 182 9.54 2.30 6.70
N HIS A 183 8.33 2.55 6.21
CA HIS A 183 7.99 3.59 5.24
C HIS A 183 6.83 4.43 5.77
N VAL A 184 6.58 5.60 5.20
CA VAL A 184 5.61 6.56 5.73
C VAL A 184 4.20 6.19 5.31
N GLY A 185 3.35 5.80 6.28
CA GLY A 185 1.92 5.62 6.11
C GLY A 185 1.12 6.81 6.62
N GLY A 186 -0.20 6.79 6.41
CA GLY A 186 -1.13 7.83 6.86
C GLY A 186 -1.39 8.92 5.84
N THR A 187 -1.98 10.03 6.27
CA THR A 187 -2.32 11.18 5.42
C THR A 187 -1.08 11.74 4.71
N LEU A 188 0.03 11.89 5.43
CA LEU A 188 1.29 12.36 4.85
C LEU A 188 1.80 11.43 3.75
N GLY A 189 1.83 10.10 4.00
CA GLY A 189 2.29 9.14 3.01
C GLY A 189 1.44 9.12 1.75
N ALA A 190 0.11 9.26 1.90
CA ALA A 190 -0.81 9.34 0.79
C ALA A 190 -0.62 10.63 -0.03
N ALA A 191 -0.54 11.78 0.63
CA ALA A 191 -0.34 13.07 -0.03
C ALA A 191 0.99 13.12 -0.81
N LEU A 192 2.07 12.58 -0.23
CA LEU A 192 3.36 12.44 -0.92
C LEU A 192 3.23 11.59 -2.19
N LEU A 193 2.62 10.41 -2.10
CA LEU A 193 2.45 9.54 -3.27
C LEU A 193 1.57 10.18 -4.33
N ASP A 194 0.45 10.79 -3.94
CA ASP A 194 -0.46 11.43 -4.88
C ASP A 194 0.22 12.58 -5.63
N HIS A 195 0.94 13.45 -4.92
CA HIS A 195 1.74 14.49 -5.55
C HIS A 195 2.77 13.90 -6.53
N MET A 196 3.54 12.91 -6.09
CA MET A 196 4.59 12.29 -6.93
C MET A 196 4.03 11.59 -8.16
N VAL A 197 2.82 11.04 -8.10
CA VAL A 197 2.15 10.44 -9.25
C VAL A 197 1.58 11.52 -10.18
N GLN A 198 0.95 12.56 -9.64
CA GLN A 198 0.42 13.68 -10.43
C GLN A 198 1.53 14.42 -11.17
N ASP A 199 2.66 14.67 -10.50
CA ASP A 199 3.83 15.32 -11.10
C ASP A 199 4.72 14.34 -11.88
N LYS A 200 4.23 13.12 -12.14
CA LYS A 200 4.88 12.10 -12.98
C LYS A 200 6.28 11.67 -12.51
N TRP A 201 6.53 11.65 -11.21
CA TRP A 201 7.74 11.02 -10.67
C TRP A 201 7.62 9.50 -10.73
N PHE A 202 6.39 9.02 -10.56
CA PHE A 202 6.05 7.60 -10.67
C PHE A 202 4.93 7.39 -11.69
N VAL A 203 5.01 6.25 -12.36
CA VAL A 203 3.93 5.73 -13.21
C VAL A 203 3.44 4.42 -12.61
N ARG A 204 2.13 4.29 -12.44
CA ARG A 204 1.50 3.09 -11.91
C ARG A 204 1.42 2.01 -12.98
N ALA A 205 1.81 0.77 -12.64
CA ALA A 205 1.58 -0.37 -13.52
C ALA A 205 0.07 -0.67 -13.61
N LEU A 206 -0.38 -1.12 -14.78
CA LEU A 206 -1.79 -1.46 -15.00
C LEU A 206 -2.18 -2.80 -14.36
N ASP A 207 -1.24 -3.71 -14.28
CA ASP A 207 -1.43 -5.11 -13.89
C ASP A 207 -1.04 -5.42 -12.45
N SER A 208 -0.49 -4.45 -11.74
CA SER A 208 0.02 -4.66 -10.39
C SER A 208 0.10 -3.35 -9.59
N ARG A 209 0.48 -3.45 -8.33
CA ARG A 209 0.77 -2.29 -7.48
C ARG A 209 2.19 -1.72 -7.65
N ALA A 210 2.95 -2.20 -8.63
CA ALA A 210 4.29 -1.68 -8.90
C ALA A 210 4.23 -0.23 -9.42
N LEU A 211 5.24 0.53 -9.03
CA LEU A 211 5.48 1.88 -9.48
C LEU A 211 6.79 1.92 -10.27
N THR A 212 6.77 2.53 -11.43
CA THR A 212 7.97 2.78 -12.21
C THR A 212 8.46 4.20 -11.93
N VAL A 213 9.69 4.34 -11.48
CA VAL A 213 10.33 5.65 -11.31
C VAL A 213 10.71 6.20 -12.67
N THR A 214 10.19 7.37 -13.02
CA THR A 214 10.51 8.04 -14.29
C THR A 214 11.88 8.73 -14.25
N ALA A 215 12.40 9.15 -15.39
CA ALA A 215 13.60 9.99 -15.44
C ALA A 215 13.42 11.30 -14.67
N LYS A 216 12.21 11.92 -14.74
CA LYS A 216 11.85 13.09 -13.92
C LYS A 216 11.86 12.73 -12.44
N GLY A 217 11.26 11.59 -12.07
CA GLY A 217 11.20 11.12 -10.69
C GLY A 217 12.59 10.92 -10.09
N ARG A 218 13.52 10.28 -10.81
CA ARG A 218 14.92 10.13 -10.35
C ARG A 218 15.57 11.48 -10.04
N LYS A 219 15.45 12.46 -10.95
CA LYS A 219 15.98 13.81 -10.75
C LYS A 219 15.36 14.51 -9.54
N ARG A 220 14.04 14.40 -9.40
CA ARG A 220 13.31 15.04 -8.29
C ARG A 220 13.61 14.37 -6.93
N LEU A 221 13.68 13.06 -6.87
CA LEU A 221 14.07 12.34 -5.66
C LEU A 221 15.49 12.72 -5.22
N ALA A 222 16.42 12.82 -6.16
CA ALA A 222 17.77 13.26 -5.87
C ALA A 222 17.82 14.72 -5.39
N SER A 223 17.13 15.64 -6.06
CA SER A 223 17.20 17.07 -5.74
C SER A 223 16.43 17.46 -4.47
N ALA A 224 15.28 16.81 -4.18
CA ALA A 224 14.43 17.17 -3.05
C ALA A 224 14.79 16.39 -1.78
N PHE A 225 15.24 15.15 -1.91
CA PHE A 225 15.43 14.23 -0.78
C PHE A 225 16.83 13.59 -0.72
N ASP A 226 17.74 13.96 -1.61
CA ASP A 226 19.08 13.36 -1.76
C ASP A 226 19.05 11.83 -1.98
N ILE A 227 17.98 11.33 -2.60
CA ILE A 227 17.81 9.90 -2.88
C ILE A 227 18.44 9.57 -4.24
N GLN A 228 19.55 8.85 -4.22
CA GLN A 228 20.24 8.38 -5.42
C GLN A 228 19.77 6.96 -5.76
N LEU A 229 19.05 6.82 -6.87
CA LEU A 229 18.64 5.51 -7.38
C LEU A 229 19.65 5.03 -8.42
N GLY A 230 20.14 3.82 -8.25
CA GLY A 230 21.00 3.17 -9.24
C GLY A 230 20.39 3.19 -10.66
N ALA A 231 21.24 3.10 -11.66
CA ALA A 231 20.86 3.12 -13.07
C ALA A 231 20.00 1.92 -13.46
#